data_9fa170166c7ceaa31535775cadd63ea8
#
_entry.id   9fa170166c7ceaa31535775cadd63ea8
#
_cell.length_a   1.000
_cell.length_b   1.000
_cell.length_c   1.000
_cell.angle_alpha   90.00
_cell.angle_beta   90.00
_cell.angle_gamma   90.00
#
_symmetry.space_group_name_H-M   'P 1'
#
loop_
_entity.id
_entity.type
_entity.pdbx_description
1 polymer ?
#
loop_
_entity_poly.entity_id
_entity_poly.type
_entity_poly.pdbx_seq_one_letter_code
_entity_poly.pdbx_strand_id
1 'polypeptide(L)'
;LIAIIWVTLVGFFDDAFIYGSHEKSLGLGQLQKPLLTLLGAIPLMIVLSERTSFFIPYLGDISVGWIYPMILIPIGFVGAANMVNMLAGFNGLEAGMGVIYLFSLGMYAYVRQSFVAALIAFIALSAVLTFWYFNKIPAKIFPGDSLTYFLGGTLATVAIVGGLEFPALIISIPFLVEFLLKW
;
A
#
# COMPACT_ATOMS: atom_id res chain seq x y z
N LEU A 1 -8.61 -5.25 -6.96
CA LEU A 1 -9.54 -4.96 -5.85
C LEU A 1 -9.46 -6.00 -4.73
N ILE A 2 -9.49 -7.31 -5.01
CA ILE A 2 -9.45 -8.37 -3.99
C ILE A 2 -8.23 -8.21 -3.06
N ALA A 3 -7.05 -7.93 -3.61
CA ALA A 3 -5.83 -7.70 -2.83
C ALA A 3 -5.98 -6.53 -1.83
N ILE A 4 -6.55 -5.41 -2.28
CA ILE A 4 -6.78 -4.22 -1.44
C ILE A 4 -7.80 -4.53 -0.34
N ILE A 5 -8.91 -5.17 -0.68
CA ILE A 5 -9.95 -5.56 0.28
C ILE A 5 -9.35 -6.48 1.35
N TRP A 6 -8.59 -7.49 0.93
CA TRP A 6 -7.98 -8.44 1.85
C TRP A 6 -7.06 -7.76 2.87
N VAL A 7 -6.12 -6.93 2.39
CA VAL A 7 -5.18 -6.28 3.29
C VAL A 7 -5.85 -5.27 4.20
N THR A 8 -6.90 -4.60 3.73
CA THR A 8 -7.74 -3.72 4.57
C THR A 8 -8.45 -4.50 5.68
N LEU A 9 -8.95 -5.71 5.37
CA LEU A 9 -9.54 -6.60 6.37
C LEU A 9 -8.51 -7.07 7.39
N VAL A 10 -7.26 -7.35 6.99
CA VAL A 10 -6.18 -7.67 7.94
C VAL A 10 -6.00 -6.54 8.95
N GLY A 11 -5.93 -5.29 8.49
CA GLY A 11 -5.85 -4.12 9.37
C GLY A 11 -7.09 -3.96 10.24
N PHE A 12 -8.28 -4.17 9.67
CA PHE A 12 -9.53 -4.10 10.43
C PHE A 12 -9.61 -5.13 11.56
N PHE A 13 -9.21 -6.35 11.32
CA PHE A 13 -9.17 -7.38 12.37
C PHE A 13 -8.14 -7.03 13.45
N ASP A 14 -6.97 -6.49 13.07
CA ASP A 14 -6.00 -6.02 14.05
C ASP A 14 -6.59 -4.94 14.96
N ASP A 15 -7.21 -3.91 14.39
CA ASP A 15 -7.91 -2.86 15.14
C ASP A 15 -9.02 -3.44 16.03
N ALA A 16 -9.82 -4.36 15.51
CA ALA A 16 -10.93 -4.97 16.24
C ALA A 16 -10.45 -5.82 17.43
N PHE A 17 -9.34 -6.54 17.30
CA PHE A 17 -8.76 -7.31 18.40
C PHE A 17 -8.19 -6.41 19.50
N ILE A 18 -7.59 -5.28 19.14
CA ILE A 18 -7.09 -4.29 20.11
C ILE A 18 -8.25 -3.68 20.89
N TYR A 19 -9.33 -3.27 20.23
CA TYR A 19 -10.49 -2.63 20.89
C TYR A 19 -11.36 -3.62 21.69
N GLY A 20 -11.39 -4.89 21.31
CA GLY A 20 -12.21 -5.92 21.96
C GLY A 20 -11.61 -6.49 23.25
N SER A 21 -10.35 -6.22 23.56
CA SER A 21 -9.65 -6.74 24.73
C SER A 21 -9.39 -5.66 25.75
N HIS A 22 -9.77 -5.91 27.01
CA HIS A 22 -9.42 -5.05 28.16
C HIS A 22 -7.92 -5.16 28.54
N GLU A 23 -7.17 -6.08 27.94
CA GLU A 23 -5.74 -6.26 28.16
C GLU A 23 -4.95 -5.63 27.01
N LYS A 24 -3.99 -4.76 27.36
CA LYS A 24 -3.05 -4.15 26.41
C LYS A 24 -2.23 -5.25 25.74
N SER A 25 -2.44 -5.49 24.44
CA SER A 25 -1.57 -6.28 23.55
C SER A 25 -2.16 -7.48 22.81
N LEU A 26 -3.45 -7.52 22.49
CA LEU A 26 -4.03 -8.62 21.70
C LEU A 26 -4.17 -8.32 20.19
N GLY A 27 -3.41 -7.36 19.65
CA GLY A 27 -3.27 -7.18 18.19
C GLY A 27 -2.48 -8.33 17.56
N LEU A 28 -2.50 -8.39 16.23
CA LEU A 28 -1.74 -9.36 15.46
C LEU A 28 -0.23 -9.24 15.74
N GLY A 29 0.43 -10.37 15.93
CA GLY A 29 1.87 -10.42 16.17
C GLY A 29 2.68 -9.89 14.97
N GLN A 30 3.92 -9.44 15.24
CA GLN A 30 4.80 -8.84 14.23
C GLN A 30 5.04 -9.73 13.00
N LEU A 31 5.05 -11.06 13.15
CA LEU A 31 5.18 -12.01 12.04
C LEU A 31 3.83 -12.36 11.38
N GLN A 32 2.72 -12.27 12.12
CA GLN A 32 1.40 -12.58 11.59
C GLN A 32 0.95 -11.55 10.55
N LYS A 33 1.25 -10.27 10.76
CA LYS A 33 0.91 -9.19 9.85
C LYS A 33 1.51 -9.38 8.45
N PRO A 34 2.83 -9.58 8.26
CA PRO A 34 3.42 -9.89 6.97
C PRO A 34 2.88 -11.17 6.33
N LEU A 35 2.64 -12.23 7.10
CA LEU A 35 2.11 -13.49 6.57
C LEU A 35 0.68 -13.34 6.05
N LEU A 36 -0.17 -12.62 6.76
CA LEU A 36 -1.55 -12.36 6.33
C LEU A 36 -1.59 -11.41 5.12
N THR A 37 -0.73 -10.39 5.08
CA THR A 37 -0.62 -9.51 3.90
C THR A 37 -0.08 -10.23 2.68
N LEU A 38 0.78 -11.25 2.85
CA LEU A 38 1.26 -12.10 1.76
C LEU A 38 0.12 -12.80 1.01
N LEU A 39 -0.90 -13.26 1.73
CA LEU A 39 -2.09 -13.85 1.09
C LEU A 39 -2.81 -12.84 0.18
N GLY A 40 -2.76 -11.56 0.51
CA GLY A 40 -3.30 -10.48 -0.32
C GLY A 40 -2.54 -10.26 -1.64
N ALA A 41 -1.29 -10.70 -1.74
CA ALA A 41 -0.52 -10.63 -2.98
C ALA A 41 -0.94 -11.70 -4.01
N ILE A 42 -1.51 -12.83 -3.57
CA ILE A 42 -1.84 -13.96 -4.43
C ILE A 42 -2.70 -13.57 -5.65
N PRO A 43 -3.79 -12.78 -5.52
CA PRO A 43 -4.56 -12.36 -6.67
C PRO A 43 -3.76 -11.57 -7.72
N LEU A 44 -2.80 -10.75 -7.28
CA LEU A 44 -1.91 -10.01 -8.19
C LEU A 44 -0.92 -10.93 -8.89
N MET A 45 -0.34 -11.89 -8.16
CA MET A 45 0.56 -12.91 -8.72
C MET A 45 -0.12 -13.72 -9.81
N ILE A 46 -1.39 -14.12 -9.62
CA ILE A 46 -2.16 -14.90 -10.59
C ILE A 46 -2.48 -14.05 -11.83
N VAL A 47 -3.01 -12.85 -11.63
CA VAL A 47 -3.42 -11.96 -12.75
C VAL A 47 -2.23 -11.51 -13.58
N LEU A 48 -1.07 -11.35 -12.98
CA LEU A 48 0.16 -10.88 -13.64
C LEU A 48 1.21 -11.99 -13.79
N SER A 49 0.79 -13.25 -13.79
CA SER A 49 1.70 -14.40 -13.90
C SER A 49 2.51 -14.42 -15.20
N GLU A 50 1.98 -13.85 -16.28
CA GLU A 50 2.67 -13.74 -17.56
C GLU A 50 3.64 -12.56 -17.65
N ARG A 51 3.57 -11.63 -16.68
CA ARG A 51 4.45 -10.47 -16.67
C ARG A 51 5.80 -10.85 -16.11
N THR A 52 6.83 -10.73 -16.94
CA THR A 52 8.20 -11.17 -16.63
C THR A 52 9.20 -10.03 -16.53
N SER A 53 8.77 -8.78 -16.76
CA SER A 53 9.63 -7.61 -16.79
C SER A 53 9.00 -6.42 -16.09
N PHE A 54 9.85 -5.49 -15.68
CA PHE A 54 9.48 -4.18 -15.16
C PHE A 54 10.36 -3.10 -15.77
N PHE A 55 9.84 -1.88 -15.84
CA PHE A 55 10.51 -0.75 -16.48
C PHE A 55 11.30 0.08 -15.48
N ILE A 56 12.59 0.32 -15.79
CA ILE A 56 13.42 1.30 -15.08
C ILE A 56 13.79 2.42 -16.05
N PRO A 57 13.54 3.71 -15.70
CA PRO A 57 14.00 4.84 -16.51
C PRO A 57 15.51 4.74 -16.77
N TYR A 58 15.93 5.08 -17.98
CA TYR A 58 17.30 5.02 -18.50
C TYR A 58 17.85 3.61 -18.78
N LEU A 59 17.33 2.55 -18.15
CA LEU A 59 17.75 1.16 -18.37
C LEU A 59 16.78 0.39 -19.27
N GLY A 60 15.53 0.87 -19.40
CA GLY A 60 14.50 0.20 -20.18
C GLY A 60 13.81 -0.94 -19.43
N ASP A 61 13.28 -1.91 -20.18
CA ASP A 61 12.61 -3.07 -19.63
C ASP A 61 13.62 -4.14 -19.18
N ILE A 62 13.62 -4.44 -17.89
CA ILE A 62 14.45 -5.49 -17.29
C ILE A 62 13.61 -6.74 -17.15
N SER A 63 13.97 -7.78 -17.90
CA SER A 63 13.32 -9.09 -17.81
C SER A 63 14.00 -9.94 -16.76
N VAL A 64 13.22 -10.37 -15.76
CA VAL A 64 13.64 -11.25 -14.66
C VAL A 64 12.88 -12.58 -14.66
N GLY A 65 12.07 -12.83 -15.69
CA GLY A 65 11.32 -14.03 -15.85
C GLY A 65 10.28 -14.22 -14.72
N TRP A 66 10.11 -15.47 -14.30
CA TRP A 66 9.16 -15.86 -13.25
C TRP A 66 9.44 -15.25 -11.86
N ILE A 67 10.64 -14.71 -11.66
CA ILE A 67 11.02 -14.00 -10.42
C ILE A 67 10.10 -12.79 -10.20
N TYR A 68 9.66 -12.14 -11.28
CA TYR A 68 8.77 -11.00 -11.15
C TYR A 68 7.45 -11.35 -10.46
N PRO A 69 6.60 -12.26 -10.98
CA PRO A 69 5.33 -12.57 -10.35
C PRO A 69 5.47 -13.34 -9.03
N MET A 70 6.48 -14.20 -8.87
CA MET A 70 6.60 -15.07 -7.71
C MET A 70 7.33 -14.47 -6.52
N ILE A 71 8.22 -13.50 -6.75
CA ILE A 71 9.07 -12.92 -5.71
C ILE A 71 8.87 -11.42 -5.59
N LEU A 72 8.98 -10.67 -6.71
CA LEU A 72 8.94 -9.21 -6.63
C LEU A 72 7.54 -8.67 -6.31
N ILE A 73 6.49 -9.24 -6.87
CA ILE A 73 5.10 -8.86 -6.54
C ILE A 73 4.81 -9.05 -5.04
N PRO A 74 4.97 -10.25 -4.44
CA PRO A 74 4.69 -10.43 -3.03
C PRO A 74 5.59 -9.59 -2.12
N ILE A 75 6.89 -9.46 -2.41
CA ILE A 75 7.78 -8.60 -1.62
C ILE A 75 7.33 -7.14 -1.70
N GLY A 76 7.04 -6.63 -2.89
CA GLY A 76 6.58 -5.26 -3.08
C GLY A 76 5.24 -5.00 -2.38
N PHE A 77 4.29 -5.93 -2.48
CA PHE A 77 2.98 -5.80 -1.85
C PHE A 77 3.05 -5.85 -0.31
N VAL A 78 3.73 -6.85 0.24
CA VAL A 78 3.91 -7.01 1.69
C VAL A 78 4.74 -5.85 2.25
N GLY A 79 5.81 -5.48 1.55
CA GLY A 79 6.67 -4.36 1.93
C GLY A 79 5.90 -3.05 2.01
N ALA A 80 5.14 -2.69 0.96
CA ALA A 80 4.36 -1.46 0.94
C ALA A 80 3.28 -1.45 2.02
N ALA A 81 2.54 -2.56 2.21
CA ALA A 81 1.48 -2.64 3.21
C ALA A 81 2.03 -2.43 4.63
N ASN A 82 3.11 -3.12 4.99
CA ASN A 82 3.69 -3.01 6.34
C ASN A 82 4.48 -1.70 6.54
N MET A 83 5.17 -1.20 5.52
CA MET A 83 5.92 0.05 5.58
C MET A 83 5.01 1.25 5.85
N VAL A 84 3.87 1.34 5.15
CA VAL A 84 2.90 2.43 5.39
C VAL A 84 2.29 2.31 6.78
N ASN A 85 2.02 1.10 7.27
CA ASN A 85 1.51 0.88 8.62
C ASN A 85 2.51 1.34 9.71
N MET A 86 3.80 1.26 9.46
CA MET A 86 4.83 1.69 10.42
C MET A 86 5.00 3.20 10.52
N LEU A 87 4.54 3.98 9.52
CA LEU A 87 4.62 5.44 9.54
C LEU A 87 3.69 6.09 10.57
N ALA A 88 2.69 5.35 11.07
CA ALA A 88 1.61 5.85 11.91
C ALA A 88 2.06 6.62 13.15
N GLY A 89 1.30 7.66 13.52
CA GLY A 89 1.45 8.32 14.80
C GLY A 89 1.13 9.82 14.86
N PHE A 90 0.94 10.49 13.73
CA PHE A 90 0.66 11.93 13.72
C PHE A 90 -0.66 12.24 13.00
N ASN A 91 -1.43 13.19 13.57
CA ASN A 91 -2.69 13.62 12.98
C ASN A 91 -2.49 14.15 11.55
N GLY A 92 -3.16 13.54 10.60
CA GLY A 92 -3.16 13.93 9.19
C GLY A 92 -1.95 13.46 8.39
N LEU A 93 -0.96 12.81 9.00
CA LEU A 93 0.28 12.41 8.32
C LEU A 93 0.03 11.29 7.30
N GLU A 94 -0.47 10.15 7.76
CA GLU A 94 -0.67 8.95 6.94
C GLU A 94 -1.67 9.20 5.81
N ALA A 95 -2.81 9.79 6.16
CA ALA A 95 -3.83 10.12 5.17
C ALA A 95 -3.36 11.23 4.22
N GLY A 96 -2.63 12.24 4.71
CA GLY A 96 -2.07 13.32 3.90
C GLY A 96 -1.03 12.81 2.90
N MET A 97 -0.10 11.97 3.34
CA MET A 97 0.84 11.30 2.44
C MET A 97 0.11 10.39 1.45
N GLY A 98 -0.93 9.68 1.91
CA GLY A 98 -1.82 8.90 1.07
C GLY A 98 -2.42 9.72 -0.07
N VAL A 99 -2.94 10.92 0.22
CA VAL A 99 -3.46 11.85 -0.79
C VAL A 99 -2.38 12.21 -1.82
N ILE A 100 -1.17 12.56 -1.36
CA ILE A 100 -0.07 12.98 -2.24
C ILE A 100 0.33 11.85 -3.18
N TYR A 101 0.59 10.65 -2.67
CA TYR A 101 1.05 9.57 -3.53
C TYR A 101 -0.04 9.01 -4.44
N LEU A 102 -1.29 8.92 -3.98
CA LEU A 102 -2.40 8.46 -4.83
C LEU A 102 -2.68 9.45 -5.97
N PHE A 103 -2.62 10.75 -5.69
CA PHE A 103 -2.72 11.77 -6.72
C PHE A 103 -1.58 11.67 -7.73
N SER A 104 -0.34 11.62 -7.24
CA SER A 104 0.86 11.60 -8.10
C SER A 104 0.93 10.35 -8.96
N LEU A 105 0.73 9.16 -8.37
CA LEU A 105 0.72 7.90 -9.13
C LEU A 105 -0.49 7.79 -10.04
N GLY A 106 -1.66 8.27 -9.61
CA GLY A 106 -2.85 8.30 -10.45
C GLY A 106 -2.67 9.15 -11.69
N MET A 107 -2.11 10.36 -11.54
CA MET A 107 -1.78 11.23 -12.66
C MET A 107 -0.71 10.62 -13.57
N TYR A 108 0.34 10.04 -12.99
CA TYR A 108 1.37 9.39 -13.79
C TYR A 108 0.83 8.16 -14.53
N ALA A 109 -0.01 7.34 -13.89
CA ALA A 109 -0.71 6.23 -14.52
C ALA A 109 -1.59 6.69 -15.70
N TYR A 110 -2.31 7.79 -15.51
CA TYR A 110 -3.16 8.38 -16.55
C TYR A 110 -2.34 8.81 -17.77
N VAL A 111 -1.24 9.55 -17.56
CA VAL A 111 -0.33 9.98 -18.64
C VAL A 111 0.31 8.78 -19.35
N ARG A 112 0.62 7.72 -18.63
CA ARG A 112 1.15 6.46 -19.18
C ARG A 112 0.07 5.57 -19.81
N GLN A 113 -1.17 6.04 -19.89
CA GLN A 113 -2.33 5.32 -20.44
C GLN A 113 -2.65 4.00 -19.70
N SER A 114 -2.18 3.86 -18.46
CA SER A 114 -2.55 2.76 -17.58
C SER A 114 -3.86 3.08 -16.86
N PHE A 115 -4.96 3.08 -17.60
CA PHE A 115 -6.25 3.58 -17.12
C PHE A 115 -6.81 2.82 -15.91
N VAL A 116 -6.55 1.50 -15.83
CA VAL A 116 -7.00 0.69 -14.70
C VAL A 116 -6.28 1.13 -13.41
N ALA A 117 -4.97 1.32 -13.47
CA ALA A 117 -4.19 1.81 -12.32
C ALA A 117 -4.61 3.22 -11.93
N ALA A 118 -4.80 4.12 -12.91
CA ALA A 118 -5.30 5.47 -12.68
C ALA A 118 -6.67 5.48 -12.00
N LEU A 119 -7.60 4.64 -12.48
CA LEU A 119 -8.93 4.52 -11.90
C LEU A 119 -8.89 4.06 -10.43
N ILE A 120 -8.10 3.03 -10.14
CA ILE A 120 -7.92 2.54 -8.77
C ILE A 120 -7.36 3.66 -7.88
N ALA A 121 -6.33 4.36 -8.36
CA ALA A 121 -5.70 5.45 -7.61
C ALA A 121 -6.68 6.60 -7.32
N PHE A 122 -7.47 7.06 -8.31
CA PHE A 122 -8.39 8.18 -8.13
C PHE A 122 -9.62 7.83 -7.28
N ILE A 123 -10.13 6.59 -7.38
CA ILE A 123 -11.19 6.13 -6.47
C ILE A 123 -10.68 6.11 -5.03
N ALA A 124 -9.49 5.53 -4.81
CA ALA A 124 -8.88 5.51 -3.48
C ALA A 124 -8.57 6.94 -2.98
N LEU A 125 -8.05 7.81 -3.86
CA LEU A 125 -7.78 9.22 -3.55
C LEU A 125 -9.02 9.93 -3.02
N SER A 126 -10.17 9.77 -3.67
CA SER A 126 -11.41 10.43 -3.24
C SER A 126 -11.84 10.01 -1.83
N ALA A 127 -11.72 8.72 -1.51
CA ALA A 127 -12.01 8.19 -0.18
C ALA A 127 -11.02 8.72 0.88
N VAL A 128 -9.70 8.67 0.56
CA VAL A 128 -8.64 9.11 1.48
C VAL A 128 -8.69 10.62 1.69
N LEU A 129 -9.03 11.42 0.67
CA LEU A 129 -9.18 12.87 0.77
C LEU A 129 -10.31 13.22 1.74
N THR A 130 -11.43 12.50 1.66
CA THR A 130 -12.55 12.66 2.58
C THR A 130 -12.14 12.30 4.01
N PHE A 131 -11.45 11.17 4.20
CA PHE A 131 -10.93 10.78 5.51
C PHE A 131 -9.95 11.83 6.05
N TRP A 132 -9.00 12.30 5.24
CA TRP A 132 -8.00 13.31 5.61
C TRP A 132 -8.63 14.61 6.10
N TYR A 133 -9.74 15.02 5.50
CA TYR A 133 -10.49 16.22 5.94
C TYR A 133 -10.87 16.15 7.43
N PHE A 134 -11.22 14.96 7.94
CA PHE A 134 -11.56 14.76 9.35
C PHE A 134 -10.34 14.39 10.22
N ASN A 135 -9.27 13.88 9.60
CA ASN A 135 -8.05 13.45 10.32
C ASN A 135 -7.00 14.55 10.46
N LYS A 136 -7.05 15.62 9.64
CA LYS A 136 -6.14 16.79 9.78
C LYS A 136 -6.31 17.49 11.13
N ILE A 137 -5.29 18.22 11.56
CA ILE A 137 -5.26 18.92 12.87
C ILE A 137 -6.34 20.03 12.93
N PRO A 138 -7.16 20.07 13.99
CA PRO A 138 -7.31 19.09 15.07
C PRO A 138 -8.08 17.85 14.60
N ALA A 139 -7.53 16.65 14.80
CA ALA A 139 -8.12 15.43 14.29
C ALA A 139 -9.41 15.07 15.04
N LYS A 140 -10.45 14.75 14.27
CA LYS A 140 -11.73 14.23 14.79
C LYS A 140 -11.82 12.71 14.74
N ILE A 141 -11.04 12.10 13.82
CA ILE A 141 -10.93 10.65 13.66
C ILE A 141 -9.46 10.30 13.51
N PHE A 142 -9.08 9.09 13.92
CA PHE A 142 -7.71 8.59 13.79
C PHE A 142 -7.67 7.43 12.80
N PRO A 143 -6.58 7.32 12.01
CA PRO A 143 -6.34 6.14 11.20
C PRO A 143 -6.03 4.97 12.14
N GLY A 144 -6.67 3.83 11.91
CA GLY A 144 -6.23 2.57 12.47
C GLY A 144 -5.37 1.82 11.47
N ASP A 145 -5.02 0.60 11.82
CA ASP A 145 -4.33 -0.32 10.92
C ASP A 145 -5.15 -0.59 9.65
N SER A 146 -6.47 -0.49 9.72
CA SER A 146 -7.37 -0.58 8.57
C SER A 146 -7.01 0.40 7.46
N LEU A 147 -6.81 1.68 7.80
CA LEU A 147 -6.48 2.70 6.80
C LEU A 147 -5.05 2.57 6.30
N THR A 148 -4.08 2.32 7.18
CA THR A 148 -2.67 2.25 6.79
C THR A 148 -2.40 1.05 5.88
N TYR A 149 -3.01 -0.10 6.15
CA TYR A 149 -2.96 -1.27 5.27
C TYR A 149 -3.70 -1.04 3.95
N PHE A 150 -4.86 -0.38 3.97
CA PHE A 150 -5.54 0.06 2.75
C PHE A 150 -4.63 0.93 1.89
N LEU A 151 -3.96 1.92 2.48
CA LEU A 151 -3.06 2.82 1.78
C LEU A 151 -1.87 2.08 1.16
N GLY A 152 -1.18 1.25 1.95
CA GLY A 152 -0.02 0.49 1.47
C GLY A 152 -0.38 -0.54 0.40
N GLY A 153 -1.49 -1.29 0.60
CA GLY A 153 -1.98 -2.23 -0.40
C GLY A 153 -2.45 -1.57 -1.69
N THR A 154 -3.04 -0.38 -1.60
CA THR A 154 -3.43 0.41 -2.79
C THR A 154 -2.22 0.93 -3.52
N LEU A 155 -1.22 1.48 -2.81
CA LEU A 155 0.06 1.91 -3.38
C LEU A 155 0.71 0.80 -4.20
N ALA A 156 0.86 -0.39 -3.58
CA ALA A 156 1.43 -1.55 -4.26
C ALA A 156 0.59 -2.00 -5.46
N THR A 157 -0.73 -2.08 -5.30
CA THR A 157 -1.63 -2.52 -6.38
C THR A 157 -1.57 -1.58 -7.58
N VAL A 158 -1.60 -0.26 -7.36
CA VAL A 158 -1.49 0.75 -8.42
C VAL A 158 -0.13 0.65 -9.12
N ALA A 159 0.95 0.51 -8.35
CA ALA A 159 2.29 0.36 -8.88
C ALA A 159 2.43 -0.89 -9.75
N ILE A 160 2.03 -2.04 -9.24
CA ILE A 160 2.18 -3.34 -9.89
C ILE A 160 1.28 -3.46 -11.12
N VAL A 161 -0.01 -3.10 -11.00
CA VAL A 161 -0.96 -3.16 -12.13
C VAL A 161 -0.61 -2.15 -13.21
N GLY A 162 -0.10 -0.98 -12.81
CA GLY A 162 0.25 0.11 -13.72
C GLY A 162 1.61 -0.02 -14.39
N GLY A 163 2.48 -0.91 -13.95
CA GLY A 163 3.88 -0.91 -14.37
C GLY A 163 4.64 0.31 -13.88
N LEU A 164 4.33 0.74 -12.68
CA LEU A 164 4.81 1.99 -12.08
C LEU A 164 5.69 1.72 -10.86
N GLU A 165 6.37 0.57 -10.83
CA GLU A 165 7.15 0.13 -9.68
C GLU A 165 8.23 1.15 -9.32
N PHE A 166 8.95 1.65 -10.33
CA PHE A 166 10.02 2.62 -10.10
C PHE A 166 9.51 3.98 -9.58
N PRO A 167 8.49 4.63 -10.18
CA PRO A 167 7.87 5.82 -9.62
C PRO A 167 7.31 5.60 -8.22
N ALA A 168 6.70 4.44 -7.97
CA ALA A 168 6.17 4.10 -6.65
C ALA A 168 7.27 3.98 -5.60
N LEU A 169 8.42 3.39 -5.92
CA LEU A 169 9.58 3.33 -5.02
C LEU A 169 10.09 4.73 -4.68
N ILE A 170 10.18 5.65 -5.66
CA ILE A 170 10.61 7.03 -5.40
C ILE A 170 9.65 7.74 -4.44
N ILE A 171 8.35 7.63 -4.69
CA ILE A 171 7.32 8.25 -3.83
C ILE A 171 7.31 7.61 -2.44
N SER A 172 7.72 6.34 -2.32
CA SER A 172 7.79 5.60 -1.07
C SER A 172 9.03 5.90 -0.22
N ILE A 173 9.99 6.69 -0.70
CA ILE A 173 11.22 7.00 0.04
C ILE A 173 10.95 7.48 1.47
N PRO A 174 10.00 8.40 1.75
CA PRO A 174 9.73 8.83 3.11
C PRO A 174 9.29 7.68 4.03
N PHE A 175 8.47 6.75 3.52
CA PHE A 175 8.04 5.57 4.26
C PHE A 175 9.19 4.59 4.49
N LEU A 176 10.08 4.41 3.50
CA LEU A 176 11.28 3.57 3.62
C LEU A 176 12.25 4.11 4.66
N VAL A 177 12.47 5.43 4.69
CA VAL A 177 13.33 6.08 5.68
C VAL A 177 12.78 5.87 7.08
N GLU A 178 11.49 6.10 7.29
CA GLU A 178 10.85 5.89 8.60
C GLU A 178 10.89 4.42 9.04
N PHE A 179 10.67 3.50 8.09
CA PHE A 179 10.79 2.06 8.33
C PHE A 179 12.20 1.69 8.81
N LEU A 180 13.24 2.19 8.13
CA LEU A 180 14.64 1.91 8.50
C LEU A 180 15.06 2.55 9.83
N LEU A 181 14.46 3.69 10.21
CA LEU A 181 14.76 4.36 11.47
C LEU A 181 14.09 3.69 12.68
N LYS A 182 13.05 2.91 12.46
CA LYS A 182 12.32 2.19 13.51
C LYS A 182 12.79 0.74 13.73
N TRP A 183 13.68 0.25 12.85
CA TRP A 183 14.35 -1.03 12.99
C TRP A 183 15.71 -0.88 13.67
#